data_fdcb486c4352262832d99f22ff1fc73f
#
_entry.id   fdcb486c4352262832d99f22ff1fc73f
#
_cell.length_a   1.000
_cell.length_b   1.000
_cell.length_c   1.000
_cell.angle_alpha   90.00
_cell.angle_beta   90.00
_cell.angle_gamma   90.00
#
_symmetry.space_group_name_H-M   'P 1'
#
loop_
_entity.id
_entity.type
_entity.pdbx_description
1 polymer ?
#
loop_
_entity_poly.entity_id
_entity_poly.type
_entity_poly.pdbx_seq_one_letter_code
_entity_poly.pdbx_strand_id
1 'polypeptide(L)'
;MTQFLKTTQIAIGGARTLPRRYYVAPEVLAAEFEQIFMRRWLCVGREDQVREPGQYFLQQIGPESIIVLRDRAGILRAYYNVCRHRGTRLCEEHTGRFSETIQCPYHAWTYGLDGRLIGAPSSGDIEGFSKSDYPLHSVWIESWEGFLFVNLAEDPEAFSEAYQPLMGRFSRFNLPNLAQARTIEYDVRANWKLLFQNYSECYHCGPVHPPLAKLTPPTSGENDLVEGPFTGGFMVINEGHQSLTMSGRSCGLMVGDLPEEDLNRVYYYAIFPNMLLSLHPDYVMFHTLWPEAPDRTRIYCSWLFHPDTLNNPEHHPDDGIQFWDMTNRQDWHICEQSQLGVQSRVYRPGPYSKRESLSVQFDREVLKSLGSARAQLEED
;
A
#
# COMPACT_ATOMS: atom_id res chain seq x y z
N MET A 1 11.56 -14.17 17.90
CA MET A 1 11.11 -13.16 18.88
C MET A 1 11.34 -11.80 18.25
N THR A 2 10.29 -11.01 18.12
CA THR A 2 10.38 -9.61 17.69
C THR A 2 11.13 -8.82 18.74
N GLN A 3 12.22 -8.19 18.36
CA GLN A 3 12.96 -7.31 19.25
C GLN A 3 12.59 -5.88 18.91
N PHE A 4 11.89 -5.21 19.82
CA PHE A 4 11.62 -3.78 19.72
C PHE A 4 12.67 -2.99 20.49
N LEU A 5 13.12 -1.87 19.92
CA LEU A 5 14.00 -0.91 20.57
C LEU A 5 13.42 0.50 20.47
N LYS A 6 13.65 1.31 21.50
CA LYS A 6 13.30 2.73 21.46
C LYS A 6 13.97 3.41 20.25
N THR A 7 13.22 4.22 19.53
CA THR A 7 13.69 4.91 18.32
C THR A 7 15.04 5.62 18.54
N THR A 8 15.23 6.22 19.72
CA THR A 8 16.46 6.95 20.08
C THR A 8 17.68 6.05 20.33
N GLN A 9 17.51 4.74 20.42
CA GLN A 9 18.60 3.77 20.66
C GLN A 9 19.20 3.23 19.35
N ILE A 10 18.55 3.48 18.21
CA ILE A 10 19.00 2.98 16.91
C ILE A 10 20.07 3.87 16.32
N ALA A 11 21.17 3.25 15.85
CA ALA A 11 22.25 3.97 15.19
C ALA A 11 21.88 4.30 13.73
N ILE A 12 22.03 5.56 13.32
CA ILE A 12 21.73 6.03 11.97
C ILE A 12 22.98 6.40 11.15
N GLY A 13 24.18 6.31 11.75
CA GLY A 13 25.46 6.47 11.06
C GLY A 13 25.66 7.82 10.35
N GLY A 14 25.06 8.92 10.84
CA GLY A 14 25.16 10.24 10.19
C GLY A 14 24.38 10.35 8.88
N ALA A 15 23.33 9.53 8.70
CA ALA A 15 22.48 9.52 7.52
C ALA A 15 21.84 10.89 7.25
N ARG A 16 21.62 11.18 5.97
CA ARG A 16 21.01 12.41 5.48
C ARG A 16 19.83 12.07 4.56
N THR A 17 18.89 13.00 4.42
CA THR A 17 17.79 12.91 3.44
C THR A 17 18.34 12.72 2.03
N LEU A 18 17.52 12.21 1.13
CA LEU A 18 17.91 12.01 -0.26
C LEU A 18 18.23 13.34 -0.97
N PRO A 19 19.13 13.34 -1.96
CA PRO A 19 19.37 14.48 -2.84
C PRO A 19 18.09 14.94 -3.55
N ARG A 20 18.03 16.25 -3.87
CA ARG A 20 16.90 16.91 -4.54
C ARG A 20 16.31 16.11 -5.71
N ARG A 21 17.18 15.58 -6.57
CA ARG A 21 16.79 14.83 -7.78
C ARG A 21 15.84 13.68 -7.50
N TYR A 22 15.99 12.98 -6.37
CA TYR A 22 15.12 11.87 -5.98
C TYR A 22 13.67 12.27 -5.72
N TYR A 23 13.42 13.56 -5.50
CA TYR A 23 12.07 14.06 -5.22
C TYR A 23 11.43 14.82 -6.38
N VAL A 24 12.24 15.26 -7.38
CA VAL A 24 11.74 16.18 -8.40
C VAL A 24 11.99 15.73 -9.83
N ALA A 25 12.89 14.78 -10.07
CA ALA A 25 13.32 14.42 -11.41
C ALA A 25 12.39 13.35 -12.02
N PRO A 26 11.81 13.62 -13.22
CA PRO A 26 10.95 12.64 -13.91
C PRO A 26 11.69 11.33 -14.25
N GLU A 27 12.98 11.41 -14.58
CA GLU A 27 13.84 10.26 -14.88
C GLU A 27 14.04 9.35 -13.66
N VAL A 28 14.07 9.92 -12.45
CA VAL A 28 14.13 9.13 -11.22
C VAL A 28 12.82 8.38 -11.00
N LEU A 29 11.67 9.06 -11.18
CA LEU A 29 10.37 8.40 -11.06
C LEU A 29 10.21 7.29 -12.12
N ALA A 30 10.68 7.52 -13.35
CA ALA A 30 10.66 6.49 -14.39
C ALA A 30 11.50 5.26 -13.98
N ALA A 31 12.69 5.48 -13.43
CA ALA A 31 13.52 4.40 -12.90
C ALA A 31 12.88 3.69 -11.70
N GLU A 32 12.19 4.42 -10.82
CA GLU A 32 11.42 3.84 -9.70
C GLU A 32 10.27 2.97 -10.21
N PHE A 33 9.56 3.36 -11.26
CA PHE A 33 8.56 2.50 -11.88
C PHE A 33 9.19 1.21 -12.39
N GLU A 34 10.25 1.28 -13.19
CA GLU A 34 10.91 0.12 -13.78
C GLU A 34 11.56 -0.81 -12.75
N GLN A 35 12.18 -0.28 -11.70
CA GLN A 35 12.97 -1.07 -10.76
C GLN A 35 12.22 -1.41 -9.47
N ILE A 36 11.17 -0.67 -9.12
CA ILE A 36 10.41 -0.84 -7.88
C ILE A 36 8.98 -1.29 -8.20
N PHE A 37 8.16 -0.41 -8.80
CA PHE A 37 6.72 -0.69 -8.95
C PHE A 37 6.40 -1.83 -9.93
N MET A 38 7.27 -2.08 -10.93
CA MET A 38 7.10 -3.21 -11.86
C MET A 38 7.76 -4.50 -11.37
N ARG A 39 8.49 -4.49 -10.24
CA ARG A 39 9.27 -5.64 -9.77
C ARG A 39 8.99 -6.07 -8.34
N ARG A 40 8.29 -5.26 -7.58
CA ARG A 40 7.94 -5.56 -6.18
C ARG A 40 6.47 -5.91 -6.05
N TRP A 41 6.13 -6.56 -4.96
CA TRP A 41 4.74 -6.85 -4.62
C TRP A 41 4.03 -5.58 -4.18
N LEU A 42 2.93 -5.25 -4.85
CA LEU A 42 2.13 -4.05 -4.61
C LEU A 42 0.79 -4.44 -4.00
N CYS A 43 0.44 -3.85 -2.88
CA CYS A 43 -0.91 -3.96 -2.34
C CYS A 43 -1.89 -3.22 -3.27
N VAL A 44 -2.88 -3.94 -3.80
CA VAL A 44 -3.85 -3.40 -4.75
C VAL A 44 -5.27 -3.33 -4.19
N GLY A 45 -5.51 -3.91 -3.03
CA GLY A 45 -6.84 -3.91 -2.43
C GLY A 45 -7.04 -5.08 -1.47
N ARG A 46 -8.28 -5.50 -1.33
CA ARG A 46 -8.67 -6.58 -0.43
C ARG A 46 -9.47 -7.67 -1.14
N GLU A 47 -9.43 -8.88 -0.58
CA GLU A 47 -10.19 -10.04 -1.11
C GLU A 47 -11.69 -9.81 -1.13
N ASP A 48 -12.22 -9.01 -0.21
CA ASP A 48 -13.65 -8.74 -0.12
C ASP A 48 -14.20 -7.92 -1.29
N GLN A 49 -13.35 -7.27 -2.08
CA GLN A 49 -13.73 -6.61 -3.32
C GLN A 49 -14.05 -7.60 -4.46
N VAL A 50 -13.55 -8.84 -4.35
CA VAL A 50 -13.75 -9.91 -5.35
C VAL A 50 -14.16 -11.22 -4.69
N ARG A 51 -15.17 -11.20 -3.82
CA ARG A 51 -15.65 -12.39 -3.07
C ARG A 51 -16.28 -13.44 -3.99
N GLU A 52 -17.07 -12.97 -4.94
CA GLU A 52 -17.88 -13.83 -5.79
C GLU A 52 -17.21 -14.05 -7.16
N PRO A 53 -17.38 -15.23 -7.77
CA PRO A 53 -16.90 -15.48 -9.11
C PRO A 53 -17.36 -14.41 -10.12
N GLY A 54 -16.42 -13.97 -10.93
CA GLY A 54 -16.62 -12.91 -11.93
C GLY A 54 -16.51 -11.49 -11.41
N GLN A 55 -16.60 -11.23 -10.11
CA GLN A 55 -16.32 -9.89 -9.58
C GLN A 55 -14.89 -9.49 -9.91
N TYR A 56 -14.72 -8.23 -10.29
CA TYR A 56 -13.42 -7.67 -10.59
C TYR A 56 -13.31 -6.21 -10.15
N PHE A 57 -12.08 -5.76 -10.01
CA PHE A 57 -11.72 -4.34 -9.99
C PHE A 57 -10.50 -4.10 -10.88
N LEU A 58 -10.34 -2.84 -11.32
CA LEU A 58 -9.17 -2.37 -12.04
C LEU A 58 -8.22 -1.65 -11.10
N GLN A 59 -6.93 -1.97 -11.23
CA GLN A 59 -5.86 -1.20 -10.59
C GLN A 59 -4.95 -0.59 -11.64
N GLN A 60 -4.76 0.74 -11.57
CA GLN A 60 -3.78 1.44 -12.40
C GLN A 60 -2.42 1.44 -11.69
N ILE A 61 -1.37 0.99 -12.38
CA ILE A 61 0.02 0.94 -11.90
C ILE A 61 0.90 1.60 -12.95
N GLY A 62 1.21 2.89 -12.77
CA GLY A 62 1.86 3.66 -13.82
C GLY A 62 1.05 3.61 -15.14
N PRO A 63 1.65 3.19 -16.26
CA PRO A 63 0.93 3.06 -17.53
C PRO A 63 0.03 1.82 -17.60
N GLU A 64 0.22 0.84 -16.72
CA GLU A 64 -0.45 -0.45 -16.78
C GLU A 64 -1.81 -0.44 -16.08
N SER A 65 -2.80 -1.04 -16.72
CA SER A 65 -4.12 -1.30 -16.14
C SER A 65 -4.23 -2.81 -15.87
N ILE A 66 -4.50 -3.18 -14.63
CA ILE A 66 -4.57 -4.58 -14.20
C ILE A 66 -6.01 -4.91 -13.79
N ILE A 67 -6.55 -5.99 -14.34
CA ILE A 67 -7.82 -6.59 -13.92
C ILE A 67 -7.52 -7.57 -12.80
N VAL A 68 -8.05 -7.36 -11.62
CA VAL A 68 -8.02 -8.31 -10.51
C VAL A 68 -9.41 -8.93 -10.39
N LEU A 69 -9.52 -10.24 -10.38
CA LEU A 69 -10.82 -10.94 -10.36
C LEU A 69 -10.75 -12.27 -9.61
N ARG A 70 -11.91 -12.83 -9.31
CA ARG A 70 -12.06 -14.21 -8.89
C ARG A 70 -12.67 -15.04 -10.03
N ASP A 71 -12.00 -16.14 -10.42
CA ASP A 71 -12.50 -17.00 -11.47
C ASP A 71 -13.64 -17.93 -10.96
N ARG A 72 -14.19 -18.77 -11.85
CA ARG A 72 -15.29 -19.68 -11.51
C ARG A 72 -14.93 -20.77 -10.50
N ALA A 73 -13.64 -21.13 -10.44
CA ALA A 73 -13.14 -22.10 -9.48
C ALA A 73 -12.86 -21.46 -8.11
N GLY A 74 -13.14 -20.15 -7.94
CA GLY A 74 -12.84 -19.39 -6.74
C GLY A 74 -11.36 -18.96 -6.62
N ILE A 75 -10.58 -19.10 -7.69
CA ILE A 75 -9.17 -18.75 -7.70
C ILE A 75 -9.02 -17.25 -8.03
N LEU A 76 -8.17 -16.57 -7.27
CA LEU A 76 -7.77 -15.19 -7.57
C LEU A 76 -6.94 -15.15 -8.84
N ARG A 77 -7.22 -14.19 -9.71
CA ARG A 77 -6.51 -13.97 -10.96
C ARG A 77 -6.21 -12.49 -11.14
N ALA A 78 -5.08 -12.21 -11.77
CA ALA A 78 -4.77 -10.88 -12.24
C ALA A 78 -4.27 -10.93 -13.69
N TYR A 79 -4.74 -9.98 -14.50
CA TYR A 79 -4.37 -9.89 -15.92
C TYR A 79 -4.10 -8.45 -16.31
N TYR A 80 -3.20 -8.25 -17.27
CA TYR A 80 -3.15 -6.97 -17.98
C TYR A 80 -4.48 -6.73 -18.71
N ASN A 81 -5.02 -5.54 -18.59
CA ASN A 81 -6.27 -5.14 -19.23
C ASN A 81 -6.05 -4.85 -20.73
N VAL A 82 -5.54 -5.84 -21.45
CA VAL A 82 -5.09 -5.74 -22.84
C VAL A 82 -5.54 -6.95 -23.65
N CYS A 83 -6.30 -6.73 -24.70
CA CYS A 83 -6.70 -7.79 -25.65
C CYS A 83 -5.49 -8.26 -26.47
N ARG A 84 -5.29 -9.58 -26.57
CA ARG A 84 -4.19 -10.20 -27.33
C ARG A 84 -4.29 -10.02 -28.85
N HIS A 85 -5.43 -9.51 -29.36
CA HIS A 85 -5.59 -9.28 -30.79
C HIS A 85 -4.91 -7.97 -31.23
N ARG A 86 -5.37 -6.82 -30.75
CA ARG A 86 -4.89 -5.49 -31.17
C ARG A 86 -4.78 -4.49 -30.00
N GLY A 87 -4.59 -4.99 -28.80
CA GLY A 87 -4.27 -4.17 -27.61
C GLY A 87 -5.43 -3.36 -27.02
N THR A 88 -6.67 -3.56 -27.47
CA THR A 88 -7.83 -2.84 -26.89
C THR A 88 -8.00 -3.20 -25.43
N ARG A 89 -8.30 -2.23 -24.56
CA ARG A 89 -8.71 -2.50 -23.17
C ARG A 89 -9.96 -3.39 -23.15
N LEU A 90 -9.97 -4.36 -22.25
CA LEU A 90 -11.04 -5.35 -22.14
C LEU A 90 -12.22 -4.83 -21.32
N CYS A 91 -11.95 -3.97 -20.33
CA CYS A 91 -12.96 -3.29 -19.52
C CYS A 91 -12.47 -1.89 -19.12
N GLU A 92 -13.43 -0.99 -18.89
CA GLU A 92 -13.20 0.42 -18.57
C GLU A 92 -13.70 0.77 -17.16
N GLU A 93 -14.76 0.10 -16.72
CA GLU A 93 -15.35 0.33 -15.39
C GLU A 93 -14.41 -0.12 -14.28
N HIS A 94 -14.22 0.75 -13.28
CA HIS A 94 -13.29 0.48 -12.17
C HIS A 94 -13.61 -0.79 -11.38
N THR A 95 -14.90 -1.11 -11.23
CA THR A 95 -15.38 -2.34 -10.60
C THR A 95 -16.54 -2.92 -11.42
N GLY A 96 -16.71 -4.23 -11.36
CA GLY A 96 -17.82 -4.85 -12.05
C GLY A 96 -17.88 -6.36 -11.85
N ARG A 97 -18.68 -7.01 -12.70
CA ARG A 97 -18.82 -8.45 -12.71
C ARG A 97 -18.94 -9.00 -14.12
N PHE A 98 -18.02 -9.85 -14.51
CA PHE A 98 -18.15 -10.69 -15.68
C PHE A 98 -19.12 -11.83 -15.38
N SER A 99 -20.04 -12.10 -16.30
CA SER A 99 -20.97 -13.23 -16.12
C SER A 99 -20.24 -14.57 -16.20
N GLU A 100 -19.53 -14.81 -17.29
CA GLU A 100 -18.84 -16.08 -17.56
C GLU A 100 -17.50 -15.88 -18.28
N THR A 101 -17.38 -14.79 -19.02
CA THR A 101 -16.27 -14.54 -19.95
C THR A 101 -15.90 -13.06 -19.95
N ILE A 102 -14.68 -12.78 -20.37
CA ILE A 102 -14.18 -11.45 -20.67
C ILE A 102 -14.21 -11.29 -22.19
N GLN A 103 -15.09 -10.46 -22.71
CA GLN A 103 -15.19 -10.23 -24.14
C GLN A 103 -14.62 -8.88 -24.53
N CYS A 104 -13.69 -8.88 -25.49
CA CYS A 104 -13.13 -7.66 -26.04
C CYS A 104 -14.21 -6.88 -26.81
N PRO A 105 -14.41 -5.58 -26.52
CA PRO A 105 -15.47 -4.79 -27.15
C PRO A 105 -15.21 -4.48 -28.62
N TYR A 106 -13.98 -4.71 -29.12
CA TYR A 106 -13.61 -4.34 -30.49
C TYR A 106 -13.99 -5.45 -31.52
N HIS A 107 -13.46 -6.66 -31.35
CA HIS A 107 -13.68 -7.75 -32.34
C HIS A 107 -14.21 -9.03 -31.68
N ALA A 108 -14.80 -8.90 -30.48
CA ALA A 108 -15.41 -10.01 -29.74
C ALA A 108 -14.45 -11.20 -29.45
N TRP A 109 -13.12 -10.97 -29.39
CA TRP A 109 -12.25 -11.97 -28.83
C TRP A 109 -12.66 -12.23 -27.37
N THR A 110 -12.91 -13.49 -27.05
CA THR A 110 -13.56 -13.88 -25.81
C THR A 110 -12.65 -14.79 -25.01
N TYR A 111 -12.39 -14.43 -23.76
CA TYR A 111 -11.55 -15.16 -22.83
C TYR A 111 -12.40 -15.75 -21.70
N GLY A 112 -12.03 -16.93 -21.23
CA GLY A 112 -12.53 -17.44 -19.94
C GLY A 112 -12.02 -16.58 -18.78
N LEU A 113 -12.63 -16.69 -17.61
CA LEU A 113 -12.13 -16.01 -16.40
C LEU A 113 -10.76 -16.55 -15.96
N ASP A 114 -10.37 -17.72 -16.46
CA ASP A 114 -9.04 -18.32 -16.31
C ASP A 114 -7.99 -17.76 -17.30
N GLY A 115 -8.37 -16.79 -18.12
CA GLY A 115 -7.52 -16.10 -19.07
C GLY A 115 -7.35 -16.79 -20.43
N ARG A 116 -7.81 -18.02 -20.61
CA ARG A 116 -7.68 -18.73 -21.89
C ARG A 116 -8.54 -18.09 -22.98
N LEU A 117 -8.02 -17.93 -24.19
CA LEU A 117 -8.82 -17.50 -25.34
C LEU A 117 -9.76 -18.65 -25.77
N ILE A 118 -11.07 -18.43 -25.66
CA ILE A 118 -12.10 -19.42 -26.00
C ILE A 118 -12.84 -19.10 -27.30
N GLY A 119 -12.92 -17.84 -27.67
CA GLY A 119 -13.57 -17.36 -28.90
C GLY A 119 -12.71 -16.33 -29.64
N ALA A 120 -12.53 -16.52 -30.95
CA ALA A 120 -11.84 -15.60 -31.83
C ALA A 120 -12.54 -15.59 -33.19
N PRO A 121 -13.57 -14.73 -33.38
CA PRO A 121 -14.31 -14.65 -34.64
C PRO A 121 -13.40 -14.37 -35.83
N SER A 122 -13.69 -14.97 -36.98
CA SER A 122 -12.96 -14.78 -38.24
C SER A 122 -11.45 -15.10 -38.20
N SER A 123 -11.05 -16.02 -37.30
CA SER A 123 -9.65 -16.46 -37.21
C SER A 123 -9.37 -17.82 -37.86
N GLY A 124 -10.39 -18.46 -38.42
CA GLY A 124 -10.27 -19.81 -38.97
C GLY A 124 -9.48 -19.91 -40.27
N ASP A 125 -9.25 -18.78 -40.94
CA ASP A 125 -8.47 -18.64 -42.18
C ASP A 125 -7.06 -18.13 -41.95
N ILE A 126 -6.68 -17.89 -40.69
CA ILE A 126 -5.32 -17.45 -40.35
C ILE A 126 -4.43 -18.70 -40.24
N GLU A 127 -3.45 -18.80 -41.11
CA GLU A 127 -2.49 -19.92 -41.14
C GLU A 127 -1.71 -20.01 -39.81
N GLY A 128 -1.69 -21.20 -39.21
CA GLY A 128 -0.98 -21.47 -37.95
C GLY A 128 -1.63 -20.89 -36.70
N PHE A 129 -2.84 -20.29 -36.80
CA PHE A 129 -3.52 -19.76 -35.63
C PHE A 129 -3.99 -20.84 -34.66
N SER A 130 -3.56 -20.75 -33.41
CA SER A 130 -4.09 -21.54 -32.31
C SER A 130 -4.52 -20.64 -31.15
N LYS A 131 -5.74 -20.83 -30.64
CA LYS A 131 -6.25 -20.07 -29.50
C LYS A 131 -5.37 -20.25 -28.25
N SER A 132 -4.67 -21.38 -28.11
CA SER A 132 -3.75 -21.64 -27.00
C SER A 132 -2.58 -20.67 -26.90
N ASP A 133 -2.24 -20.01 -28.03
CA ASP A 133 -1.08 -19.10 -28.10
C ASP A 133 -1.41 -17.67 -27.68
N TYR A 134 -2.70 -17.41 -27.42
CA TYR A 134 -3.22 -16.07 -27.11
C TYR A 134 -4.02 -15.98 -25.79
N PRO A 135 -3.56 -16.59 -24.67
CA PRO A 135 -4.16 -16.34 -23.38
C PRO A 135 -3.93 -14.88 -22.97
N LEU A 136 -4.73 -14.35 -22.04
CA LEU A 136 -4.44 -13.05 -21.44
C LEU A 136 -3.06 -13.09 -20.76
N HIS A 137 -2.37 -11.96 -20.78
CA HIS A 137 -1.14 -11.81 -20.01
C HIS A 137 -1.45 -11.80 -18.52
N SER A 138 -0.96 -12.82 -17.82
CA SER A 138 -1.13 -12.96 -16.39
C SER A 138 -0.20 -12.02 -15.61
N VAL A 139 -0.67 -11.60 -14.45
CA VAL A 139 0.10 -10.90 -13.42
C VAL A 139 0.10 -11.79 -12.19
N TRP A 140 1.22 -11.88 -11.50
CA TRP A 140 1.31 -12.62 -10.24
C TRP A 140 0.42 -11.97 -9.19
N ILE A 141 -0.34 -12.79 -8.46
CA ILE A 141 -1.25 -12.34 -7.43
C ILE A 141 -1.16 -13.27 -6.23
N GLU A 142 -1.08 -12.67 -5.03
CA GLU A 142 -1.07 -13.37 -3.75
C GLU A 142 -2.03 -12.68 -2.78
N SER A 143 -2.55 -13.47 -1.86
CA SER A 143 -3.33 -12.97 -0.74
C SER A 143 -2.55 -13.14 0.56
N TRP A 144 -2.45 -12.06 1.33
CA TRP A 144 -1.86 -12.07 2.65
C TRP A 144 -2.74 -11.29 3.62
N GLU A 145 -3.18 -11.94 4.69
CA GLU A 145 -4.03 -11.32 5.72
C GLU A 145 -5.27 -10.62 5.14
N GLY A 146 -5.84 -11.16 4.06
CA GLY A 146 -7.00 -10.60 3.35
C GLY A 146 -6.68 -9.41 2.43
N PHE A 147 -5.42 -9.00 2.33
CA PHE A 147 -4.95 -8.03 1.34
C PHE A 147 -4.49 -8.73 0.08
N LEU A 148 -4.74 -8.12 -1.07
CA LEU A 148 -4.30 -8.60 -2.37
C LEU A 148 -3.05 -7.86 -2.81
N PHE A 149 -2.04 -8.65 -3.18
CA PHE A 149 -0.78 -8.15 -3.71
C PHE A 149 -0.57 -8.66 -5.12
N VAL A 150 -0.08 -7.80 -6.01
CA VAL A 150 0.31 -8.16 -7.38
C VAL A 150 1.79 -7.87 -7.61
N ASN A 151 2.40 -8.63 -8.53
CA ASN A 151 3.76 -8.38 -9.00
C ASN A 151 3.81 -8.51 -10.53
N LEU A 152 4.36 -7.49 -11.19
CA LEU A 152 4.40 -7.40 -12.65
C LEU A 152 5.70 -7.96 -13.25
N ALA A 153 6.65 -8.41 -12.41
CA ALA A 153 7.88 -9.05 -12.90
C ALA A 153 7.57 -10.38 -13.59
N GLU A 154 8.40 -10.76 -14.53
CA GLU A 154 8.28 -12.04 -15.25
C GLU A 154 8.46 -13.23 -14.30
N ASP A 155 9.44 -13.16 -13.41
CA ASP A 155 9.78 -14.20 -12.41
C ASP A 155 10.08 -13.54 -11.05
N PRO A 156 9.05 -13.15 -10.28
CA PRO A 156 9.26 -12.52 -8.99
C PRO A 156 9.63 -13.54 -7.90
N GLU A 157 10.40 -13.10 -6.93
CA GLU A 157 10.54 -13.82 -5.67
C GLU A 157 9.13 -14.07 -5.07
N ALA A 158 8.89 -15.27 -4.54
CA ALA A 158 7.59 -15.60 -3.93
C ALA A 158 7.25 -14.62 -2.80
N PHE A 159 5.98 -14.23 -2.69
CA PHE A 159 5.53 -13.28 -1.67
C PHE A 159 5.91 -13.73 -0.26
N SER A 160 5.72 -15.01 0.05
CA SER A 160 6.05 -15.58 1.36
C SER A 160 7.53 -15.58 1.68
N GLU A 161 8.41 -15.56 0.67
CA GLU A 161 9.86 -15.44 0.84
C GLU A 161 10.24 -13.96 1.01
N ALA A 162 9.79 -13.09 0.10
CA ALA A 162 10.07 -11.65 0.14
C ALA A 162 9.64 -11.00 1.46
N TYR A 163 8.49 -11.43 2.01
CA TYR A 163 7.94 -10.90 3.26
C TYR A 163 7.92 -11.93 4.41
N GLN A 164 8.82 -12.92 4.36
CA GLN A 164 8.87 -13.99 5.36
C GLN A 164 8.74 -13.50 6.81
N PRO A 165 9.39 -12.41 7.23
CA PRO A 165 9.28 -11.95 8.62
C PRO A 165 7.90 -11.39 9.02
N LEU A 166 7.02 -11.08 8.04
CA LEU A 166 5.64 -10.64 8.29
C LEU A 166 4.66 -11.81 8.37
N MET A 167 5.03 -13.00 7.90
CA MET A 167 4.12 -14.14 7.87
C MET A 167 3.66 -14.52 9.29
N GLY A 168 2.31 -14.52 9.49
CA GLY A 168 1.68 -14.81 10.78
C GLY A 168 1.85 -13.74 11.86
N ARG A 169 2.57 -12.64 11.57
CA ARG A 169 2.90 -11.61 12.55
C ARG A 169 1.69 -10.86 13.09
N PHE A 170 0.68 -10.69 12.24
CA PHE A 170 -0.54 -9.93 12.54
C PHE A 170 -1.77 -10.81 12.73
N SER A 171 -1.63 -12.14 12.79
CA SER A 171 -2.76 -13.08 12.86
C SER A 171 -3.73 -12.79 14.01
N ARG A 172 -3.22 -12.29 15.16
CA ARG A 172 -4.05 -11.91 16.30
C ARG A 172 -4.99 -10.73 16.05
N PHE A 173 -4.75 -9.93 15.00
CA PHE A 173 -5.63 -8.83 14.58
C PHE A 173 -6.77 -9.29 13.67
N ASN A 174 -6.80 -10.57 13.30
CA ASN A 174 -7.89 -11.17 12.52
C ASN A 174 -8.24 -10.41 11.22
N LEU A 175 -7.22 -9.86 10.56
CA LEU A 175 -7.34 -8.96 9.40
C LEU A 175 -8.23 -9.49 8.25
N PRO A 176 -8.19 -10.80 7.90
CA PRO A 176 -9.03 -11.34 6.83
C PRO A 176 -10.53 -11.21 7.08
N ASN A 177 -10.94 -11.17 8.35
CA ASN A 177 -12.36 -11.15 8.76
C ASN A 177 -12.88 -9.73 9.05
N LEU A 178 -12.05 -8.71 8.96
CA LEU A 178 -12.49 -7.33 9.13
C LEU A 178 -13.24 -6.85 7.89
N ALA A 179 -14.26 -6.02 8.13
CA ALA A 179 -15.07 -5.41 7.09
C ALA A 179 -14.63 -3.96 6.84
N GLN A 180 -14.55 -3.57 5.57
CA GLN A 180 -14.21 -2.21 5.19
C GLN A 180 -15.44 -1.29 5.40
N ALA A 181 -15.26 -0.25 6.23
CA ALA A 181 -16.31 0.73 6.51
C ALA A 181 -16.28 1.90 5.52
N ARG A 182 -15.09 2.40 5.23
CA ARG A 182 -14.90 3.59 4.39
C ARG A 182 -13.55 3.57 3.72
N THR A 183 -13.48 4.17 2.53
CA THR A 183 -12.23 4.59 1.87
C THR A 183 -12.32 6.09 1.59
N ILE A 184 -11.24 6.82 1.87
CA ILE A 184 -11.06 8.21 1.48
C ILE A 184 -9.88 8.28 0.51
N GLU A 185 -10.11 8.96 -0.60
CA GLU A 185 -9.09 9.24 -1.60
C GLU A 185 -8.48 10.63 -1.33
N TYR A 186 -7.15 10.70 -1.41
CA TYR A 186 -6.40 11.96 -1.33
C TYR A 186 -5.54 12.13 -2.58
N ASP A 187 -5.55 13.34 -3.13
CA ASP A 187 -4.68 13.78 -4.21
C ASP A 187 -3.63 14.72 -3.60
N VAL A 188 -2.44 14.19 -3.33
CA VAL A 188 -1.41 14.89 -2.57
C VAL A 188 -0.30 15.36 -3.51
N ARG A 189 0.00 16.65 -3.48
CA ARG A 189 1.06 17.27 -4.29
C ARG A 189 2.42 17.11 -3.65
N ALA A 190 2.81 15.85 -3.47
CA ALA A 190 4.10 15.47 -2.91
C ALA A 190 4.62 14.17 -3.52
N ASN A 191 5.93 14.03 -3.54
CA ASN A 191 6.61 12.80 -3.92
C ASN A 191 6.26 11.66 -2.94
N TRP A 192 6.00 10.47 -3.45
CA TRP A 192 5.62 9.31 -2.66
C TRP A 192 6.62 8.99 -1.53
N LYS A 193 7.91 9.29 -1.72
CA LYS A 193 8.92 9.05 -0.70
C LYS A 193 8.77 9.98 0.51
N LEU A 194 8.35 11.23 0.31
CA LEU A 194 8.09 12.15 1.42
C LEU A 194 6.95 11.64 2.31
N LEU A 195 5.95 11.00 1.71
CA LEU A 195 4.81 10.43 2.44
C LEU A 195 5.22 9.22 3.27
N PHE A 196 6.05 8.34 2.70
CA PHE A 196 6.61 7.20 3.44
C PHE A 196 7.54 7.64 4.56
N GLN A 197 8.40 8.63 4.31
CA GLN A 197 9.30 9.20 5.31
C GLN A 197 8.52 9.83 6.46
N ASN A 198 7.47 10.60 6.16
CA ASN A 198 6.59 11.21 7.15
C ASN A 198 5.87 10.15 8.01
N TYR A 199 5.26 9.14 7.39
CA TYR A 199 4.60 8.05 8.13
C TYR A 199 5.56 7.24 9.01
N SER A 200 6.83 7.17 8.63
CA SER A 200 7.84 6.32 9.30
C SER A 200 8.42 6.93 10.57
N GLU A 201 7.95 8.12 11.01
CA GLU A 201 8.45 8.75 12.22
C GLU A 201 7.38 9.61 12.91
N CYS A 202 7.54 9.85 14.21
CA CYS A 202 6.66 10.73 14.99
C CYS A 202 7.44 11.91 15.61
N TYR A 203 8.56 12.31 14.99
CA TYR A 203 9.32 13.48 15.42
C TYR A 203 8.55 14.78 15.17
N HIS A 204 7.76 14.80 14.08
CA HIS A 204 6.87 15.90 13.72
C HIS A 204 5.54 15.92 14.51
N CYS A 205 5.14 14.80 15.14
CA CYS A 205 3.79 14.67 15.73
C CYS A 205 3.46 15.76 16.76
N GLY A 206 4.44 16.19 17.57
CA GLY A 206 4.22 17.23 18.57
C GLY A 206 3.72 18.56 17.98
N PRO A 207 4.44 19.15 17.03
CA PRO A 207 4.04 20.43 16.42
C PRO A 207 2.89 20.31 15.40
N VAL A 208 2.79 19.19 14.66
CA VAL A 208 1.82 19.03 13.56
C VAL A 208 0.48 18.47 14.03
N HIS A 209 0.51 17.52 14.97
CA HIS A 209 -0.66 16.79 15.47
C HIS A 209 -0.83 16.86 16.98
N PRO A 210 -1.08 18.02 17.59
CA PRO A 210 -1.24 18.11 19.04
C PRO A 210 -2.31 17.14 19.62
N PRO A 211 -3.46 16.88 18.94
CA PRO A 211 -4.41 15.88 19.39
C PRO A 211 -3.83 14.45 19.41
N LEU A 212 -3.09 14.05 18.37
CA LEU A 212 -2.43 12.74 18.32
C LEU A 212 -1.37 12.62 19.40
N ALA A 213 -0.52 13.62 19.57
CA ALA A 213 0.53 13.65 20.59
C ALA A 213 -0.02 13.58 22.04
N LYS A 214 -1.28 13.99 22.25
CA LYS A 214 -1.98 13.84 23.52
C LYS A 214 -2.42 12.40 23.76
N LEU A 215 -2.90 11.72 22.72
CA LEU A 215 -3.37 10.32 22.81
C LEU A 215 -2.20 9.34 22.84
N THR A 216 -1.12 9.63 22.12
CA THR A 216 0.09 8.79 22.05
C THR A 216 1.33 9.69 22.05
N PRO A 217 2.10 9.71 23.16
CA PRO A 217 3.27 10.56 23.25
C PRO A 217 4.33 10.23 22.19
N PRO A 218 4.89 11.20 21.45
CA PRO A 218 5.90 10.95 20.41
C PRO A 218 7.18 10.25 20.89
N THR A 219 7.36 10.14 22.20
CA THR A 219 8.51 9.46 22.83
C THR A 219 8.19 8.03 23.25
N SER A 220 6.95 7.57 23.09
CA SER A 220 6.53 6.20 23.48
C SER A 220 6.92 5.14 22.45
N GLY A 221 7.38 5.55 21.26
CA GLY A 221 7.62 4.65 20.13
C GLY A 221 8.82 3.71 20.33
N GLU A 222 8.61 2.47 19.89
CA GLU A 222 9.65 1.46 19.76
C GLU A 222 9.62 0.88 18.34
N ASN A 223 10.80 0.80 17.70
CA ASN A 223 10.94 0.28 16.36
C ASN A 223 11.18 -1.22 16.36
N ASP A 224 10.58 -1.89 15.41
CA ASP A 224 10.86 -3.27 15.08
C ASP A 224 12.20 -3.37 14.34
N LEU A 225 13.10 -4.20 14.84
CA LEU A 225 14.44 -4.38 14.27
C LEU A 225 14.53 -5.52 13.26
N VAL A 226 13.43 -6.15 12.94
CA VAL A 226 13.45 -7.23 11.95
C VAL A 226 13.68 -6.63 10.57
N GLU A 227 14.69 -7.13 9.86
CA GLU A 227 15.01 -6.69 8.49
C GLU A 227 14.05 -7.29 7.48
N GLY A 228 13.68 -6.51 6.47
CA GLY A 228 12.81 -6.92 5.38
C GLY A 228 12.41 -5.71 4.53
N PRO A 229 11.62 -5.89 3.47
CA PRO A 229 11.10 -4.79 2.67
C PRO A 229 9.95 -4.08 3.40
N PHE A 230 10.12 -3.80 4.67
CA PHE A 230 9.20 -3.08 5.51
C PHE A 230 9.95 -2.40 6.66
N THR A 231 9.33 -1.38 7.23
CA THR A 231 9.75 -0.76 8.47
C THR A 231 8.54 -0.64 9.38
N GLY A 232 8.73 -0.63 10.69
CA GLY A 232 7.60 -0.49 11.58
C GLY A 232 7.97 -0.49 13.05
N GLY A 233 6.93 -0.52 13.87
CA GLY A 233 7.03 -0.51 15.31
C GLY A 233 5.67 -0.25 15.95
N PHE A 234 5.68 0.14 17.21
CA PHE A 234 4.47 0.53 17.91
C PHE A 234 4.65 1.82 18.69
N MET A 235 3.54 2.46 19.01
CA MET A 235 3.44 3.54 19.99
C MET A 235 2.42 3.16 21.06
N VAL A 236 2.61 3.67 22.27
CA VAL A 236 1.75 3.38 23.42
C VAL A 236 0.65 4.44 23.53
N ILE A 237 -0.60 4.00 23.67
CA ILE A 237 -1.73 4.86 23.98
C ILE A 237 -1.57 5.37 25.40
N ASN A 238 -1.74 6.68 25.60
CA ASN A 238 -1.53 7.33 26.89
C ASN A 238 -2.59 6.90 27.92
N GLU A 239 -2.22 6.87 29.17
CA GLU A 239 -3.12 6.52 30.28
C GLU A 239 -4.40 7.37 30.26
N GLY A 240 -5.54 6.73 30.50
CA GLY A 240 -6.86 7.37 30.45
C GLY A 240 -7.51 7.40 29.08
N HIS A 241 -6.82 6.93 28.02
CA HIS A 241 -7.36 6.76 26.66
C HIS A 241 -7.42 5.29 26.28
N GLN A 242 -8.32 4.94 25.33
CA GLN A 242 -8.56 3.57 24.88
C GLN A 242 -8.19 3.36 23.41
N SER A 243 -8.30 4.41 22.60
CA SER A 243 -8.04 4.35 21.16
C SER A 243 -7.67 5.72 20.61
N LEU A 244 -7.19 5.75 19.37
CA LEU A 244 -6.87 6.99 18.65
C LEU A 244 -8.12 7.45 17.87
N THR A 245 -9.02 8.12 18.58
CA THR A 245 -10.29 8.63 18.10
C THR A 245 -10.47 10.09 18.55
N MET A 246 -11.46 10.80 18.03
CA MET A 246 -11.77 12.17 18.48
C MET A 246 -12.09 12.22 19.97
N SER A 247 -12.77 11.20 20.49
CA SER A 247 -13.14 11.10 21.91
C SER A 247 -12.03 10.49 22.80
N GLY A 248 -11.03 9.82 22.22
CA GLY A 248 -10.03 9.03 22.94
C GLY A 248 -10.57 7.71 23.51
N ARG A 249 -11.82 7.33 23.19
CA ARG A 249 -12.46 6.08 23.58
C ARG A 249 -12.44 5.09 22.42
N SER A 250 -12.64 3.80 22.74
CA SER A 250 -12.86 2.79 21.69
C SER A 250 -14.12 3.14 20.88
N CYS A 251 -14.03 3.00 19.57
CA CYS A 251 -15.12 3.29 18.64
C CYS A 251 -15.82 2.04 18.09
N GLY A 252 -15.37 0.85 18.54
CA GLY A 252 -15.94 -0.43 18.12
C GLY A 252 -15.49 -1.61 18.98
N LEU A 253 -15.81 -2.81 18.53
CA LEU A 253 -15.32 -4.06 19.09
C LEU A 253 -13.83 -4.25 18.79
N MET A 254 -13.14 -5.03 19.62
CA MET A 254 -11.77 -5.44 19.34
C MET A 254 -11.69 -6.17 17.99
N VAL A 255 -10.66 -5.88 17.22
CA VAL A 255 -10.49 -6.44 15.87
C VAL A 255 -10.17 -7.93 15.87
N GLY A 256 -9.61 -8.44 16.97
CA GLY A 256 -9.21 -9.83 17.12
C GLY A 256 -8.97 -10.21 18.57
N ASP A 257 -8.30 -11.34 18.78
CA ASP A 257 -7.92 -11.85 20.11
C ASP A 257 -6.57 -11.27 20.53
N LEU A 258 -6.62 -10.03 21.01
CA LEU A 258 -5.42 -9.27 21.36
C LEU A 258 -4.97 -9.56 22.79
N PRO A 259 -3.68 -9.82 23.03
CA PRO A 259 -3.12 -9.91 24.37
C PRO A 259 -3.20 -8.55 25.08
N GLU A 260 -3.17 -8.55 26.41
CA GLU A 260 -3.33 -7.36 27.26
C GLU A 260 -2.35 -6.22 26.87
N GLU A 261 -1.13 -6.59 26.50
CA GLU A 261 -0.10 -5.62 26.08
C GLU A 261 -0.44 -4.88 24.78
N ASP A 262 -1.24 -5.48 23.90
CA ASP A 262 -1.65 -4.88 22.63
C ASP A 262 -2.88 -3.97 22.77
N LEU A 263 -3.62 -4.05 23.87
CA LEU A 263 -4.80 -3.23 24.11
C LEU A 263 -4.48 -1.73 24.28
N ASN A 264 -3.23 -1.41 24.59
CA ASN A 264 -2.76 -0.04 24.72
C ASN A 264 -1.66 0.32 23.72
N ARG A 265 -1.51 -0.45 22.62
CA ARG A 265 -0.53 -0.21 21.57
C ARG A 265 -1.21 0.04 20.23
N VAL A 266 -0.57 0.88 19.45
CA VAL A 266 -0.87 1.02 18.02
C VAL A 266 0.37 0.68 17.24
N TYR A 267 0.25 -0.27 16.32
CA TYR A 267 1.34 -0.69 15.47
C TYR A 267 1.27 0.04 14.13
N TYR A 268 2.41 0.50 13.64
CA TYR A 268 2.57 1.18 12.37
C TYR A 268 3.61 0.43 11.55
N TYR A 269 3.23 0.01 10.35
CA TYR A 269 4.12 -0.66 9.41
C TYR A 269 4.04 -0.01 8.04
N ALA A 270 5.18 0.41 7.53
CA ALA A 270 5.35 0.82 6.15
C ALA A 270 5.87 -0.39 5.36
N ILE A 271 5.00 -1.01 4.57
CA ILE A 271 5.28 -2.20 3.76
C ILE A 271 5.61 -1.71 2.35
N PHE A 272 6.90 -1.82 2.01
CA PHE A 272 7.44 -1.32 0.76
C PHE A 272 6.90 -2.09 -0.45
N PRO A 273 6.54 -1.42 -1.58
CA PRO A 273 6.76 0.01 -1.80
C PRO A 273 5.52 0.88 -1.65
N ASN A 274 4.31 0.34 -1.39
CA ASN A 274 3.10 1.15 -1.54
C ASN A 274 2.04 1.02 -0.45
N MET A 275 2.32 0.30 0.65
CA MET A 275 1.33 0.09 1.69
C MET A 275 1.80 0.65 3.04
N LEU A 276 0.92 1.41 3.71
CA LEU A 276 1.08 1.80 5.11
C LEU A 276 -0.05 1.14 5.91
N LEU A 277 0.30 0.45 6.98
CA LEU A 277 -0.64 -0.34 7.78
C LEU A 277 -0.59 0.09 9.24
N SER A 278 -1.72 0.55 9.78
CA SER A 278 -1.88 0.95 11.17
C SER A 278 -2.87 0.01 11.87
N LEU A 279 -2.39 -0.68 12.91
CA LEU A 279 -3.14 -1.69 13.65
C LEU A 279 -3.49 -1.14 15.04
N HIS A 280 -4.76 -0.79 15.21
CA HIS A 280 -5.35 -0.33 16.47
C HIS A 280 -6.09 -1.50 17.13
N PRO A 281 -6.36 -1.44 18.45
CA PRO A 281 -7.10 -2.51 19.12
C PRO A 281 -8.52 -2.71 18.60
N ASP A 282 -9.19 -1.65 18.16
CA ASP A 282 -10.62 -1.61 17.80
C ASP A 282 -10.90 -1.33 16.30
N TYR A 283 -9.86 -1.03 15.53
CA TYR A 283 -9.92 -0.92 14.07
C TYR A 283 -8.55 -1.07 13.44
N VAL A 284 -8.53 -1.24 12.12
CA VAL A 284 -7.31 -1.22 11.32
C VAL A 284 -7.46 -0.18 10.23
N MET A 285 -6.41 0.56 9.96
CA MET A 285 -6.35 1.52 8.86
C MET A 285 -5.18 1.15 7.96
N PHE A 286 -5.38 1.22 6.65
CA PHE A 286 -4.30 1.07 5.70
C PHE A 286 -4.38 2.08 4.57
N HIS A 287 -3.21 2.44 4.04
CA HIS A 287 -3.09 3.28 2.86
C HIS A 287 -2.43 2.51 1.74
N THR A 288 -2.85 2.78 0.50
CA THR A 288 -2.08 2.45 -0.70
C THR A 288 -1.68 3.73 -1.40
N LEU A 289 -0.38 3.83 -1.77
CA LEU A 289 0.23 5.00 -2.37
C LEU A 289 0.55 4.72 -3.84
N TRP A 290 0.11 5.62 -4.72
CA TRP A 290 0.26 5.52 -6.16
C TRP A 290 0.87 6.80 -6.72
N PRO A 291 2.20 6.83 -6.99
CA PRO A 291 2.83 8.00 -7.62
C PRO A 291 2.26 8.21 -9.03
N GLU A 292 1.85 9.44 -9.32
CA GLU A 292 1.34 9.85 -10.64
C GLU A 292 2.35 10.78 -11.36
N ALA A 293 3.12 11.54 -10.57
CA ALA A 293 4.18 12.42 -11.04
C ALA A 293 5.27 12.53 -9.97
N PRO A 294 6.45 13.09 -10.27
CA PRO A 294 7.50 13.30 -9.27
C PRO A 294 7.03 14.09 -8.04
N ASP A 295 6.00 14.91 -8.18
CA ASP A 295 5.44 15.78 -7.15
C ASP A 295 3.94 15.54 -6.92
N ARG A 296 3.43 14.34 -7.27
CA ARG A 296 2.02 14.00 -7.06
C ARG A 296 1.84 12.52 -6.77
N THR A 297 1.13 12.23 -5.68
CA THR A 297 0.80 10.87 -5.25
C THR A 297 -0.68 10.77 -4.93
N ARG A 298 -1.34 9.76 -5.50
CA ARG A 298 -2.69 9.37 -5.15
C ARG A 298 -2.64 8.41 -3.96
N ILE A 299 -3.47 8.66 -2.95
CA ILE A 299 -3.52 7.83 -1.74
C ILE A 299 -4.97 7.38 -1.52
N TYR A 300 -5.15 6.09 -1.29
CA TYR A 300 -6.41 5.54 -0.80
C TYR A 300 -6.21 5.09 0.64
N CYS A 301 -6.96 5.66 1.57
CA CYS A 301 -6.96 5.30 2.97
C CYS A 301 -8.26 4.58 3.31
N SER A 302 -8.16 3.35 3.80
CA SER A 302 -9.32 2.51 4.15
C SER A 302 -9.31 2.14 5.61
N TRP A 303 -10.50 2.10 6.22
CA TRP A 303 -10.71 1.68 7.61
C TRP A 303 -11.47 0.37 7.66
N LEU A 304 -10.96 -0.55 8.45
CA LEU A 304 -11.49 -1.90 8.65
C LEU A 304 -11.90 -2.04 10.11
N PHE A 305 -13.07 -2.63 10.33
CA PHE A 305 -13.64 -2.87 11.66
C PHE A 305 -14.09 -4.32 11.79
N HIS A 306 -14.27 -4.76 13.02
CA HIS A 306 -15.03 -5.99 13.27
C HIS A 306 -16.43 -5.84 12.64
N PRO A 307 -16.94 -6.84 11.89
CA PRO A 307 -18.22 -6.71 11.17
C PRO A 307 -19.38 -6.27 12.05
N ASP A 308 -19.44 -6.79 13.29
CA ASP A 308 -20.52 -6.44 14.24
C ASP A 308 -20.44 -5.00 14.75
N THR A 309 -19.25 -4.36 14.66
CA THR A 309 -19.12 -2.92 14.94
C THR A 309 -19.96 -2.10 13.96
N LEU A 310 -19.96 -2.48 12.68
CA LEU A 310 -20.68 -1.74 11.64
C LEU A 310 -22.20 -1.91 11.70
N ASN A 311 -22.66 -2.98 12.33
CA ASN A 311 -24.07 -3.33 12.46
C ASN A 311 -24.70 -2.90 13.79
N ASN A 312 -23.90 -2.42 14.75
CA ASN A 312 -24.38 -2.02 16.07
C ASN A 312 -24.39 -0.48 16.21
N PRO A 313 -25.57 0.14 16.40
CA PRO A 313 -25.70 1.59 16.52
C PRO A 313 -25.04 2.20 17.79
N GLU A 314 -24.66 1.38 18.76
CA GLU A 314 -23.92 1.82 19.96
C GLU A 314 -22.44 2.08 19.69
N HIS A 315 -21.91 1.58 18.58
CA HIS A 315 -20.54 1.82 18.15
C HIS A 315 -20.46 3.03 17.22
N HIS A 316 -19.32 3.70 17.25
CA HIS A 316 -19.11 4.97 16.53
C HIS A 316 -17.85 4.94 15.67
N PRO A 317 -17.79 4.11 14.60
CA PRO A 317 -16.60 3.98 13.75
C PRO A 317 -16.16 5.31 13.13
N ASP A 318 -17.11 6.24 12.90
CA ASP A 318 -16.80 7.58 12.40
C ASP A 318 -15.87 8.38 13.34
N ASP A 319 -15.82 8.07 14.62
CA ASP A 319 -14.95 8.74 15.59
C ASP A 319 -13.46 8.50 15.29
N GLY A 320 -13.11 7.27 14.96
CA GLY A 320 -11.77 6.91 14.49
C GLY A 320 -11.47 7.42 13.08
N ILE A 321 -12.45 7.31 12.17
CA ILE A 321 -12.30 7.76 10.78
C ILE A 321 -12.06 9.28 10.72
N GLN A 322 -12.82 10.08 11.44
CA GLN A 322 -12.68 11.54 11.49
C GLN A 322 -11.34 11.96 12.10
N PHE A 323 -10.91 11.26 13.15
CA PHE A 323 -9.62 11.54 13.79
C PHE A 323 -8.46 11.36 12.80
N TRP A 324 -8.47 10.26 12.04
CA TRP A 324 -7.40 10.00 11.09
C TRP A 324 -7.54 10.78 9.79
N ASP A 325 -8.76 11.10 9.32
CA ASP A 325 -8.91 12.01 8.17
C ASP A 325 -8.32 13.40 8.50
N MET A 326 -8.57 13.90 9.71
CA MET A 326 -7.95 15.14 10.19
C MET A 326 -6.42 15.03 10.24
N THR A 327 -5.89 13.96 10.83
CA THR A 327 -4.44 13.73 10.98
C THR A 327 -3.76 13.57 9.62
N ASN A 328 -4.33 12.73 8.74
CA ASN A 328 -3.85 12.53 7.38
C ASN A 328 -3.76 13.85 6.60
N ARG A 329 -4.78 14.71 6.67
CA ARG A 329 -4.76 16.01 5.99
C ARG A 329 -3.67 16.94 6.52
N GLN A 330 -3.35 16.87 7.81
CA GLN A 330 -2.23 17.60 8.38
C GLN A 330 -0.89 17.07 7.85
N ASP A 331 -0.74 15.75 7.76
CA ASP A 331 0.45 15.10 7.17
C ASP A 331 0.61 15.44 5.69
N TRP A 332 -0.46 15.33 4.92
CA TRP A 332 -0.42 15.64 3.49
C TRP A 332 -0.04 17.11 3.27
N HIS A 333 -0.58 18.01 4.06
CA HIS A 333 -0.21 19.44 3.98
C HIS A 333 1.27 19.67 4.26
N ILE A 334 1.85 19.07 5.31
CA ILE A 334 3.28 19.26 5.60
C ILE A 334 4.19 18.58 4.56
N CYS A 335 3.76 17.44 4.00
CA CYS A 335 4.47 16.80 2.89
C CYS A 335 4.45 17.67 1.61
N GLU A 336 3.33 18.34 1.31
CA GLU A 336 3.24 19.30 0.22
C GLU A 336 4.17 20.49 0.42
N GLN A 337 4.26 21.03 1.65
CA GLN A 337 5.23 22.10 1.98
C GLN A 337 6.68 21.60 1.85
N SER A 338 6.94 20.36 2.24
CA SER A 338 8.25 19.73 2.06
C SER A 338 8.59 19.56 0.57
N GLN A 339 7.62 19.18 -0.27
CA GLN A 339 7.78 19.09 -1.73
C GLN A 339 8.18 20.45 -2.32
N LEU A 340 7.51 21.52 -1.95
CA LEU A 340 7.86 22.86 -2.39
C LEU A 340 9.27 23.25 -1.93
N GLY A 341 9.67 22.86 -0.71
CA GLY A 341 10.99 23.09 -0.16
C GLY A 341 12.09 22.34 -0.93
N VAL A 342 11.90 21.05 -1.21
CA VAL A 342 12.90 20.24 -1.93
C VAL A 342 13.01 20.62 -3.42
N GLN A 343 12.00 21.26 -4.00
CA GLN A 343 12.07 21.85 -5.35
C GLN A 343 13.03 23.03 -5.44
N SER A 344 13.33 23.69 -4.31
CA SER A 344 14.22 24.84 -4.31
C SER A 344 15.63 24.47 -4.80
N ARG A 345 16.22 25.34 -5.64
CA ARG A 345 17.62 25.18 -6.12
C ARG A 345 18.67 25.18 -5.02
N VAL A 346 18.34 25.70 -3.85
CA VAL A 346 19.26 25.76 -2.71
C VAL A 346 19.11 24.60 -1.74
N TYR A 347 18.14 23.71 -1.97
CA TYR A 347 17.98 22.51 -1.14
C TYR A 347 19.26 21.67 -1.14
N ARG A 348 19.64 21.21 0.03
CA ARG A 348 20.73 20.24 0.25
C ARG A 348 20.27 19.21 1.27
N PRO A 349 20.69 17.94 1.15
CA PRO A 349 20.36 16.90 2.12
C PRO A 349 20.67 17.32 3.56
N GLY A 350 19.63 17.32 4.41
CA GLY A 350 19.72 17.57 5.84
C GLY A 350 20.08 16.30 6.63
N PRO A 351 20.58 16.41 7.87
CA PRO A 351 20.86 15.27 8.72
C PRO A 351 19.56 14.71 9.30
N TYR A 352 19.43 13.37 9.36
CA TYR A 352 18.42 12.70 10.14
C TYR A 352 18.79 12.66 11.63
N SER A 353 17.80 12.76 12.49
CA SER A 353 17.91 12.47 13.91
C SER A 353 17.71 10.96 14.18
N LYS A 354 18.08 10.50 15.37
CA LYS A 354 17.81 9.09 15.77
C LYS A 354 16.32 8.75 15.78
N ARG A 355 15.42 9.73 15.92
CA ARG A 355 13.97 9.53 15.88
C ARG A 355 13.44 9.17 14.50
N GLU A 356 14.23 9.41 13.46
CA GLU A 356 13.90 9.20 12.05
C GLU A 356 14.57 7.94 11.47
N SER A 357 14.96 6.99 12.33
CA SER A 357 15.71 5.81 11.92
C SER A 357 14.97 4.93 10.92
N LEU A 358 13.62 4.85 10.97
CA LEU A 358 12.82 4.12 9.97
C LEU A 358 12.79 4.84 8.62
N SER A 359 12.78 6.17 8.59
CA SER A 359 12.91 6.95 7.34
C SER A 359 14.28 6.70 6.69
N VAL A 360 15.35 6.57 7.49
CA VAL A 360 16.69 6.16 6.98
C VAL A 360 16.66 4.76 6.38
N GLN A 361 15.97 3.82 7.01
CA GLN A 361 15.84 2.44 6.47
C GLN A 361 15.05 2.43 5.17
N PHE A 362 13.96 3.20 5.11
CA PHE A 362 13.17 3.37 3.89
C PHE A 362 14.02 3.93 2.75
N ASP A 363 14.78 5.02 2.98
CA ASP A 363 15.66 5.61 1.95
C ASP A 363 16.69 4.60 1.44
N ARG A 364 17.25 3.77 2.34
CA ARG A 364 18.18 2.70 1.97
C ARG A 364 17.51 1.64 1.10
N GLU A 365 16.25 1.26 1.40
CA GLU A 365 15.53 0.28 0.58
C GLU A 365 15.20 0.84 -0.80
N VAL A 366 14.82 2.12 -0.91
CA VAL A 366 14.65 2.81 -2.21
C VAL A 366 15.94 2.74 -3.02
N LEU A 367 17.07 3.19 -2.43
CA LEU A 367 18.37 3.21 -3.13
C LEU A 367 18.87 1.81 -3.51
N LYS A 368 18.64 0.82 -2.65
CA LYS A 368 18.96 -0.59 -2.93
C LYS A 368 18.14 -1.12 -4.08
N SER A 369 16.83 -0.82 -4.10
CA SER A 369 15.90 -1.29 -5.13
C SER A 369 16.15 -0.66 -6.49
N LEU A 370 16.67 0.56 -6.58
CA LEU A 370 17.11 1.18 -7.83
C LEU A 370 18.31 0.48 -8.45
N GLY A 371 19.12 -0.25 -7.67
CA GLY A 371 20.21 -1.09 -8.17
C GLY A 371 21.19 -0.34 -9.09
N SER A 372 21.46 -0.90 -10.29
CA SER A 372 22.37 -0.29 -11.28
C SER A 372 21.84 1.00 -11.90
N ALA A 373 20.52 1.23 -11.91
CA ALA A 373 19.95 2.48 -12.39
C ALA A 373 20.38 3.67 -11.54
N ARG A 374 20.68 3.43 -10.24
CA ARG A 374 21.20 4.47 -9.32
C ARG A 374 22.49 5.09 -9.84
N ALA A 375 23.47 4.30 -10.31
CA ALA A 375 24.74 4.81 -10.81
C ALA A 375 24.54 5.78 -11.98
N GLN A 376 23.67 5.42 -12.93
CA GLN A 376 23.33 6.27 -14.07
C GLN A 376 22.67 7.58 -13.64
N LEU A 377 21.80 7.51 -12.62
CA LEU A 377 21.14 8.69 -12.06
C LEU A 377 22.10 9.60 -11.28
N GLU A 378 23.22 9.13 -10.75
CA GLU A 378 24.19 9.91 -9.97
C GLU A 378 25.29 10.58 -10.84
N GLU A 379 25.44 10.16 -12.12
CA GLU A 379 26.40 10.73 -13.07
C GLU A 379 25.85 11.98 -13.79
N ASP A 380 24.52 12.18 -13.87
CA ASP A 380 23.84 13.35 -14.45
C ASP A 380 23.52 14.42 -13.37
#